data_12b2f32bd8d68d60450f08df70b46560
#
_entry.id   12b2f32bd8d68d60450f08df70b46560
#
_cell.length_a   1.000
_cell.length_b   1.000
_cell.length_c   1.000
_cell.angle_alpha   90.00
_cell.angle_beta   90.00
_cell.angle_gamma   90.00
#
_symmetry.space_group_name_H-M   'P 1'
#
loop_
_entity.id
_entity.type
_entity.pdbx_description
1 polymer ?
#
loop_
_entity_poly.entity_id
_entity_poly.type
_entity_poly.pdbx_seq_one_letter_code
_entity_poly.pdbx_strand_id
1 'polypeptide(L)'
;MNAPLPESIRKALETVTLDDKYTLGEGRAFMSGVQALVRLPMLQRQRDAAAGLNTAGFISGYRGSPLGTYDQALWAAKKHLAANNIVFQPGVNEELGATAVWGTQQLDLYPQSKKFDGVFGIWYGKGPGVDRCSDVFKHANMAGTARHGGVIALAGGGTVSYTHLT
;
A
#
# COMPACT_ATOMS: atom_id res chain seq x y z
N MET A 1 35.25 -19.97 -14.80
CA MET A 1 34.89 -18.99 -15.85
C MET A 1 33.39 -19.06 -16.05
N ASN A 2 32.68 -17.95 -15.81
CA ASN A 2 31.23 -17.93 -16.04
C ASN A 2 30.99 -17.90 -17.56
N ALA A 3 30.10 -18.77 -18.06
CA ALA A 3 29.65 -18.72 -19.44
C ALA A 3 29.03 -17.33 -19.75
N PRO A 4 29.28 -16.79 -20.98
CA PRO A 4 28.66 -15.51 -21.33
C PRO A 4 27.15 -15.61 -21.30
N LEU A 5 26.47 -14.57 -20.73
CA LEU A 5 25.04 -14.51 -20.70
C LEU A 5 24.44 -14.58 -22.12
N PRO A 6 23.32 -15.30 -22.31
CA PRO A 6 22.59 -15.31 -23.56
C PRO A 6 22.30 -13.89 -24.06
N GLU A 7 22.32 -13.69 -25.37
CA GLU A 7 22.14 -12.35 -25.97
C GLU A 7 20.82 -11.68 -25.59
N SER A 8 19.76 -12.46 -25.48
CA SER A 8 18.44 -11.99 -25.00
C SER A 8 18.51 -11.39 -23.58
N ILE A 9 19.30 -12.02 -22.70
CA ILE A 9 19.49 -11.52 -21.33
C ILE A 9 20.37 -10.28 -21.33
N ARG A 10 21.46 -10.24 -22.13
CA ARG A 10 22.29 -9.02 -22.25
C ARG A 10 21.47 -7.84 -22.73
N LYS A 11 20.65 -8.02 -23.79
CA LYS A 11 19.79 -6.97 -24.33
C LYS A 11 18.74 -6.50 -23.33
N ALA A 12 18.15 -7.42 -22.55
CA ALA A 12 17.23 -7.06 -21.47
C ALA A 12 17.91 -6.26 -20.35
N LEU A 13 19.18 -6.55 -20.04
CA LEU A 13 19.95 -5.83 -19.02
C LEU A 13 20.35 -4.40 -19.46
N GLU A 14 20.46 -4.14 -20.75
CA GLU A 14 20.77 -2.80 -21.28
C GLU A 14 19.64 -1.78 -21.03
N THR A 15 18.41 -2.25 -20.87
CA THR A 15 17.21 -1.41 -20.69
C THR A 15 16.68 -1.37 -19.25
N VAL A 16 17.29 -2.14 -18.34
CA VAL A 16 16.86 -2.21 -16.92
C VAL A 16 17.11 -0.88 -16.21
N THR A 17 16.09 -0.41 -15.52
CA THR A 17 16.17 0.77 -14.66
C THR A 17 15.80 0.44 -13.22
N LEU A 18 16.21 1.27 -12.27
CA LEU A 18 15.83 1.13 -10.88
C LEU A 18 14.31 1.38 -10.64
N ASP A 19 13.65 2.03 -11.57
CA ASP A 19 12.23 2.33 -11.49
C ASP A 19 11.34 1.19 -12.03
N ASP A 20 11.90 0.19 -12.72
CA ASP A 20 11.18 -0.95 -13.29
C ASP A 20 10.33 -1.69 -12.25
N LYS A 21 10.81 -1.73 -11.00
CA LYS A 21 10.04 -2.29 -9.89
C LYS A 21 8.69 -1.61 -9.67
N TYR A 22 8.48 -0.39 -10.18
CA TYR A 22 7.24 0.37 -10.07
C TYR A 22 6.55 0.61 -11.41
N THR A 23 7.30 0.65 -12.50
CA THR A 23 6.82 1.11 -13.82
C THR A 23 6.66 0.00 -14.85
N LEU A 24 7.37 -1.13 -14.69
CA LEU A 24 7.33 -2.21 -15.68
C LEU A 24 5.93 -2.87 -15.71
N GLY A 25 5.23 -2.75 -16.83
CA GLY A 25 3.89 -3.35 -17.03
C GLY A 25 3.94 -4.86 -17.22
N GLU A 26 4.88 -5.33 -18.03
CA GLU A 26 5.07 -6.74 -18.37
C GLU A 26 6.52 -7.15 -18.18
N GLY A 27 6.75 -8.44 -17.89
CA GLY A 27 8.09 -8.99 -17.71
C GLY A 27 8.45 -9.23 -16.25
N ARG A 28 9.74 -9.26 -15.96
CA ARG A 28 10.28 -9.56 -14.62
C ARG A 28 11.04 -8.37 -14.08
N ALA A 29 10.65 -7.87 -12.91
CA ALA A 29 11.40 -6.89 -12.16
C ALA A 29 11.93 -7.51 -10.86
N PHE A 30 13.19 -7.21 -10.53
CA PHE A 30 13.75 -7.57 -9.24
C PHE A 30 13.31 -6.54 -8.18
N MET A 31 12.73 -7.02 -7.09
CA MET A 31 12.29 -6.16 -5.99
C MET A 31 12.28 -6.91 -4.66
N SER A 32 12.44 -6.18 -3.57
CA SER A 32 12.24 -6.72 -2.22
C SER A 32 10.74 -6.88 -1.90
N GLY A 33 10.40 -7.66 -0.86
CA GLY A 33 9.02 -7.79 -0.38
C GLY A 33 8.40 -6.44 -0.01
N VAL A 34 9.17 -5.54 0.62
CA VAL A 34 8.71 -4.18 0.92
C VAL A 34 8.40 -3.38 -0.36
N GLN A 35 9.24 -3.47 -1.38
CA GLN A 35 8.99 -2.82 -2.67
C GLN A 35 7.78 -3.41 -3.39
N ALA A 36 7.52 -4.71 -3.25
CA ALA A 36 6.32 -5.34 -3.77
C ALA A 36 5.05 -4.81 -3.08
N LEU A 37 5.09 -4.60 -1.75
CA LEU A 37 4.00 -3.97 -1.01
C LEU A 37 3.74 -2.51 -1.46
N VAL A 38 4.79 -1.77 -1.81
CA VAL A 38 4.65 -0.41 -2.39
C VAL A 38 4.03 -0.46 -3.78
N ARG A 39 4.38 -1.46 -4.60
CA ARG A 39 3.84 -1.64 -5.95
C ARG A 39 2.38 -2.11 -5.94
N LEU A 40 1.97 -2.88 -4.96
CA LEU A 40 0.64 -3.50 -4.88
C LEU A 40 -0.51 -2.50 -5.14
N PRO A 41 -0.61 -1.35 -4.47
CA PRO A 41 -1.65 -0.37 -4.73
C PRO A 41 -1.56 0.27 -6.14
N MET A 42 -0.36 0.37 -6.72
CA MET A 42 -0.21 0.85 -8.09
C MET A 42 -0.82 -0.15 -9.09
N LEU A 43 -0.60 -1.44 -8.89
CA LEU A 43 -1.20 -2.50 -9.70
C LEU A 43 -2.73 -2.54 -9.52
N GLN A 44 -3.24 -2.30 -8.31
CA GLN A 44 -4.69 -2.19 -8.09
C GLN A 44 -5.27 -1.02 -8.91
N ARG A 45 -4.64 0.16 -8.85
CA ARG A 45 -5.10 1.31 -9.64
C ARG A 45 -5.09 1.05 -11.14
N GLN A 46 -4.07 0.35 -11.64
CA GLN A 46 -3.96 -0.02 -13.06
C GLN A 46 -5.05 -1.00 -13.47
N ARG A 47 -5.35 -2.01 -12.65
CA ARG A 47 -6.45 -2.97 -12.89
C ARG A 47 -7.81 -2.27 -12.90
N ASP A 48 -8.04 -1.38 -11.97
CA ASP A 48 -9.28 -0.61 -11.91
C ASP A 48 -9.44 0.26 -13.16
N ALA A 49 -8.38 0.94 -13.59
CA ALA A 49 -8.40 1.73 -14.82
C ALA A 49 -8.68 0.87 -16.06
N ALA A 50 -8.09 -0.32 -16.15
CA ALA A 50 -8.38 -1.27 -17.24
C ALA A 50 -9.83 -1.78 -17.21
N ALA A 51 -10.47 -1.79 -16.05
CA ALA A 51 -11.89 -2.10 -15.87
C ALA A 51 -12.82 -0.88 -16.05
N GLY A 52 -12.29 0.28 -16.45
CA GLY A 52 -13.05 1.52 -16.64
C GLY A 52 -13.41 2.26 -15.36
N LEU A 53 -12.78 1.92 -14.24
CA LEU A 53 -13.01 2.58 -12.94
C LEU A 53 -11.97 3.68 -12.66
N ASN A 54 -12.44 4.82 -12.19
CA ASN A 54 -11.60 5.91 -11.73
C ASN A 54 -11.42 5.85 -10.20
N THR A 55 -10.61 4.92 -9.72
CA THR A 55 -10.31 4.78 -8.28
C THR A 55 -9.09 5.60 -7.86
N ALA A 56 -8.91 5.78 -6.56
CA ALA A 56 -7.72 6.34 -5.95
C ALA A 56 -7.23 5.44 -4.80
N GLY A 57 -6.02 5.67 -4.33
CA GLY A 57 -5.46 4.98 -3.19
C GLY A 57 -5.12 5.93 -2.04
N PHE A 58 -5.27 5.46 -0.81
CA PHE A 58 -4.83 6.18 0.37
C PHE A 58 -4.05 5.26 1.31
N ILE A 59 -2.84 5.66 1.67
CA ILE A 59 -1.96 4.90 2.54
C ILE A 59 -1.67 5.72 3.79
N SER A 60 -2.01 5.18 4.96
CA SER A 60 -1.70 5.81 6.24
C SER A 60 -1.39 4.75 7.29
N GLY A 61 -0.67 5.15 8.31
CA GLY A 61 -0.26 4.32 9.42
C GLY A 61 0.81 5.02 10.22
N TYR A 62 1.42 4.33 11.14
CA TYR A 62 2.48 4.88 11.97
C TYR A 62 3.76 4.08 11.79
N ARG A 63 4.85 4.78 11.49
CA ARG A 63 6.16 4.15 11.28
C ARG A 63 6.67 3.52 12.58
N GLY A 64 7.17 2.31 12.47
CA GLY A 64 7.73 1.58 13.59
C GLY A 64 8.33 0.26 13.11
N SER A 65 9.30 -0.26 13.86
CA SER A 65 9.82 -1.60 13.62
C SER A 65 8.69 -2.64 13.79
N PRO A 66 8.55 -3.66 12.91
CA PRO A 66 9.43 -3.96 11.78
C PRO A 66 9.06 -3.27 10.45
N LEU A 67 8.02 -2.46 10.38
CA LEU A 67 7.52 -1.84 9.15
C LEU A 67 8.12 -0.45 8.83
N GLY A 68 9.18 -0.02 9.54
CA GLY A 68 9.83 1.26 9.29
C GLY A 68 10.43 1.39 7.88
N THR A 69 10.89 0.28 7.30
CA THR A 69 11.39 0.25 5.92
C THR A 69 10.28 0.44 4.88
N TYR A 70 9.04 0.07 5.20
CA TYR A 70 7.88 0.31 4.33
C TYR A 70 7.56 1.81 4.22
N ASP A 71 7.54 2.53 5.34
CA ASP A 71 7.39 3.99 5.37
C ASP A 71 8.44 4.68 4.48
N GLN A 72 9.73 4.32 4.67
CA GLN A 72 10.82 4.87 3.87
C GLN A 72 10.67 4.56 2.37
N ALA A 73 10.23 3.35 2.03
CA ALA A 73 10.01 2.94 0.65
C ALA A 73 8.84 3.69 -0.01
N LEU A 74 7.77 3.99 0.75
CA LEU A 74 6.66 4.83 0.30
C LEU A 74 7.12 6.27 0.02
N TRP A 75 7.95 6.85 0.89
CA TRP A 75 8.53 8.16 0.65
C TRP A 75 9.41 8.19 -0.61
N ALA A 76 10.26 7.19 -0.79
CA ALA A 76 11.11 7.06 -1.98
C ALA A 76 10.28 6.91 -3.27
N ALA A 77 9.13 6.24 -3.19
CA ALA A 77 8.24 6.00 -4.33
C ALA A 77 7.17 7.11 -4.53
N LYS A 78 7.22 8.21 -3.78
CA LYS A 78 6.16 9.24 -3.75
C LYS A 78 5.70 9.70 -5.13
N LYS A 79 6.63 9.91 -6.07
CA LYS A 79 6.29 10.34 -7.45
C LYS A 79 5.48 9.26 -8.20
N HIS A 80 5.82 7.98 -8.00
CA HIS A 80 5.12 6.84 -8.64
C HIS A 80 3.73 6.62 -8.02
N LEU A 81 3.60 6.82 -6.70
CA LEU A 81 2.31 6.80 -6.01
C LEU A 81 1.39 7.90 -6.56
N ALA A 82 1.89 9.14 -6.62
CA ALA A 82 1.12 10.28 -7.14
C ALA A 82 0.67 10.07 -8.59
N ALA A 83 1.53 9.51 -9.46
CA ALA A 83 1.21 9.19 -10.85
C ALA A 83 0.08 8.13 -10.97
N ASN A 84 -0.18 7.35 -9.92
CA ASN A 84 -1.25 6.36 -9.82
C ASN A 84 -2.43 6.83 -8.95
N ASN A 85 -2.61 8.13 -8.70
CA ASN A 85 -3.63 8.69 -7.82
C ASN A 85 -3.61 8.11 -6.39
N ILE A 86 -2.43 7.81 -5.87
CA ILE A 86 -2.25 7.26 -4.53
C ILE A 86 -1.63 8.33 -3.63
N VAL A 87 -2.32 8.66 -2.55
CA VAL A 87 -1.84 9.57 -1.51
C VAL A 87 -1.22 8.77 -0.38
N PHE A 88 0.02 9.07 -0.04
CA PHE A 88 0.68 8.58 1.15
C PHE A 88 0.78 9.70 2.19
N GLN A 89 0.12 9.50 3.32
CA GLN A 89 0.13 10.42 4.44
C GLN A 89 0.25 9.66 5.75
N PRO A 90 1.44 9.58 6.36
CA PRO A 90 1.61 8.91 7.64
C PRO A 90 0.78 9.59 8.73
N GLY A 91 0.23 8.80 9.63
CA GLY A 91 -0.49 9.28 10.80
C GLY A 91 0.47 9.78 11.89
N VAL A 92 -0.03 10.63 12.76
CA VAL A 92 0.68 11.04 13.99
C VAL A 92 0.77 9.88 14.97
N ASN A 93 -0.20 8.98 14.92
CA ASN A 93 -0.22 7.70 15.61
C ASN A 93 -1.05 6.68 14.80
N GLU A 94 -1.10 5.43 15.29
CA GLU A 94 -1.78 4.33 14.61
C GLU A 94 -3.28 4.55 14.48
N GLU A 95 -3.94 5.06 15.52
CA GLU A 95 -5.40 5.31 15.52
C GLU A 95 -5.81 6.40 14.54
N LEU A 96 -5.07 7.51 14.51
CA LEU A 96 -5.34 8.58 13.55
C LEU A 96 -5.08 8.11 12.11
N GLY A 97 -4.06 7.30 11.90
CA GLY A 97 -3.83 6.64 10.60
C GLY A 97 -5.00 5.73 10.21
N ALA A 98 -5.49 4.90 11.13
CA ALA A 98 -6.63 4.01 10.90
C ALA A 98 -7.93 4.78 10.65
N THR A 99 -8.19 5.83 11.44
CA THR A 99 -9.36 6.71 11.26
C THR A 99 -9.35 7.42 9.91
N ALA A 100 -8.17 7.90 9.47
CA ALA A 100 -8.03 8.53 8.17
C ALA A 100 -8.31 7.54 7.03
N VAL A 101 -7.78 6.31 7.12
CA VAL A 101 -8.08 5.24 6.14
C VAL A 101 -9.57 4.90 6.16
N TRP A 102 -10.20 4.73 7.32
CA TRP A 102 -11.64 4.50 7.43
C TRP A 102 -12.45 5.62 6.78
N GLY A 103 -12.10 6.89 7.05
CA GLY A 103 -12.77 8.04 6.43
C GLY A 103 -12.81 7.97 4.91
N THR A 104 -11.74 7.46 4.26
CA THR A 104 -11.71 7.29 2.80
C THR A 104 -12.68 6.22 2.28
N GLN A 105 -13.19 5.36 3.14
CA GLN A 105 -14.15 4.32 2.78
C GLN A 105 -15.61 4.79 2.81
N GLN A 106 -15.86 6.01 3.27
CA GLN A 106 -17.20 6.58 3.48
C GLN A 106 -17.62 7.54 2.34
N LEU A 107 -17.08 7.38 1.14
CA LEU A 107 -17.34 8.28 -0.01
C LEU A 107 -18.82 8.37 -0.38
N ASP A 108 -19.57 7.30 -0.21
CA ASP A 108 -20.98 7.24 -0.63
C ASP A 108 -21.90 8.03 0.32
N LEU A 109 -21.39 8.46 1.49
CA LEU A 109 -22.11 9.39 2.38
C LEU A 109 -22.16 10.82 1.82
N TYR A 110 -21.24 11.18 0.93
CA TYR A 110 -21.11 12.52 0.36
C TYR A 110 -21.03 12.49 -1.16
N PRO A 111 -22.08 12.02 -1.85
CA PRO A 111 -22.02 11.76 -3.30
C PRO A 111 -21.71 13.03 -4.13
N GLN A 112 -22.10 14.22 -3.64
CA GLN A 112 -21.87 15.48 -4.35
C GLN A 112 -20.40 15.91 -4.39
N SER A 113 -19.59 15.45 -3.44
CA SER A 113 -18.15 15.75 -3.37
C SER A 113 -17.27 14.60 -3.89
N LYS A 114 -17.88 13.51 -4.32
CA LYS A 114 -17.21 12.32 -4.78
C LYS A 114 -16.47 12.57 -6.10
N LYS A 115 -15.14 12.47 -6.08
CA LYS A 115 -14.27 12.65 -7.27
C LYS A 115 -13.82 11.32 -7.88
N PHE A 116 -13.89 10.23 -7.14
CA PHE A 116 -13.46 8.89 -7.52
C PHE A 116 -14.59 7.89 -7.31
N ASP A 117 -14.59 6.82 -8.09
CA ASP A 117 -15.57 5.74 -7.94
C ASP A 117 -15.40 4.98 -6.63
N GLY A 118 -14.19 4.95 -6.10
CA GLY A 118 -13.83 4.37 -4.82
C GLY A 118 -12.41 4.73 -4.43
N VAL A 119 -12.07 4.50 -3.16
CA VAL A 119 -10.71 4.61 -2.66
C VAL A 119 -10.33 3.30 -1.99
N PHE A 120 -9.26 2.66 -2.48
CA PHE A 120 -8.66 1.54 -1.76
C PHE A 120 -7.65 2.07 -0.73
N GLY A 121 -7.66 1.49 0.46
CA GLY A 121 -6.85 1.92 1.58
C GLY A 121 -5.79 0.92 1.99
N ILE A 122 -4.66 1.40 2.48
CA ILE A 122 -3.69 0.58 3.21
C ILE A 122 -3.41 1.26 4.55
N TRP A 123 -3.66 0.51 5.62
CA TRP A 123 -3.16 0.87 6.94
C TRP A 123 -1.93 0.01 7.27
N TYR A 124 -0.94 0.57 7.95
CA TYR A 124 0.23 -0.18 8.41
C TYR A 124 0.60 0.21 9.83
N GLY A 125 1.01 -0.79 10.62
CA GLY A 125 1.45 -0.64 11.99
C GLY A 125 2.02 -1.95 12.54
N LYS A 126 2.61 -1.91 13.73
CA LYS A 126 3.05 -3.13 14.41
C LYS A 126 1.97 -3.65 15.39
N GLY A 127 2.21 -4.82 16.02
CA GLY A 127 1.27 -5.48 16.91
C GLY A 127 0.59 -4.57 17.95
N PRO A 128 1.33 -3.81 18.79
CA PRO A 128 0.73 -2.88 19.73
C PRO A 128 -0.12 -1.78 19.08
N GLY A 129 0.18 -1.40 17.84
CA GLY A 129 -0.63 -0.48 17.06
C GLY A 129 -1.96 -1.11 16.63
N VAL A 130 -1.99 -2.42 16.33
CA VAL A 130 -3.24 -3.15 16.07
C VAL A 130 -4.14 -3.15 17.28
N ASP A 131 -3.58 -3.46 18.47
CA ASP A 131 -4.33 -3.46 19.73
C ASP A 131 -4.93 -2.07 20.01
N ARG A 132 -4.13 -1.02 19.82
CA ARG A 132 -4.55 0.36 19.97
C ARG A 132 -5.67 0.76 19.01
N CYS A 133 -5.68 0.24 17.80
CA CYS A 133 -6.68 0.54 16.78
C CYS A 133 -7.91 -0.37 16.83
N SER A 134 -8.05 -1.24 17.82
CA SER A 134 -9.10 -2.27 17.84
C SER A 134 -10.51 -1.68 17.75
N ASP A 135 -10.76 -0.54 18.38
CA ASP A 135 -12.05 0.15 18.32
C ASP A 135 -12.32 0.70 16.92
N VAL A 136 -11.37 1.42 16.34
CA VAL A 136 -11.48 1.96 14.98
C VAL A 136 -11.73 0.85 13.96
N PHE A 137 -11.02 -0.27 14.06
CA PHE A 137 -11.21 -1.40 13.16
C PHE A 137 -12.57 -2.05 13.27
N LYS A 138 -13.11 -2.19 14.50
CA LYS A 138 -14.46 -2.70 14.72
C LYS A 138 -15.51 -1.79 14.10
N HIS A 139 -15.41 -0.48 14.34
CA HIS A 139 -16.33 0.50 13.75
C HIS A 139 -16.22 0.55 12.23
N ALA A 140 -15.02 0.52 11.67
CA ALA A 140 -14.80 0.47 10.23
C ALA A 140 -15.43 -0.79 9.58
N ASN A 141 -15.29 -1.96 10.22
CA ASN A 141 -15.94 -3.19 9.76
C ASN A 141 -17.47 -3.09 9.81
N MET A 142 -18.04 -2.48 10.85
CA MET A 142 -19.49 -2.28 10.95
C MET A 142 -20.02 -1.30 9.90
N ALA A 143 -19.28 -0.21 9.64
CA ALA A 143 -19.66 0.80 8.67
C ALA A 143 -19.53 0.32 7.23
N GLY A 144 -18.61 -0.62 6.99
CA GLY A 144 -18.30 -1.13 5.65
C GLY A 144 -17.51 -0.14 4.79
N THR A 145 -17.52 -0.38 3.50
CA THR A 145 -16.80 0.41 2.49
C THR A 145 -17.72 0.85 1.37
N ALA A 146 -17.37 1.92 0.69
CA ALA A 146 -17.97 2.26 -0.60
C ALA A 146 -17.79 1.11 -1.61
N ARG A 147 -18.66 1.03 -2.62
CA ARG A 147 -18.75 -0.09 -3.59
C ARG A 147 -17.40 -0.50 -4.19
N HIS A 148 -16.54 0.45 -4.52
CA HIS A 148 -15.21 0.23 -5.11
C HIS A 148 -14.10 0.64 -4.13
N GLY A 149 -14.39 0.54 -2.82
CA GLY A 149 -13.43 0.71 -1.74
C GLY A 149 -12.87 -0.63 -1.27
N GLY A 150 -12.13 -0.58 -0.20
CA GLY A 150 -11.55 -1.74 0.49
C GLY A 150 -10.26 -1.36 1.20
N VAL A 151 -9.92 -2.07 2.26
CA VAL A 151 -8.74 -1.77 3.07
C VAL A 151 -7.92 -3.02 3.31
N ILE A 152 -6.61 -2.89 3.18
CA ILE A 152 -5.63 -3.89 3.63
C ILE A 152 -4.93 -3.33 4.88
N ALA A 153 -4.96 -4.09 5.98
CA ALA A 153 -4.17 -3.79 7.16
C ALA A 153 -2.88 -4.62 7.16
N LEU A 154 -1.73 -3.94 7.15
CA LEU A 154 -0.42 -4.54 7.25
C LEU A 154 0.06 -4.48 8.70
N ALA A 155 -0.09 -5.60 9.42
CA ALA A 155 0.36 -5.73 10.79
C ALA A 155 1.74 -6.38 10.83
N GLY A 156 2.77 -5.62 11.17
CA GLY A 156 4.12 -6.12 11.41
C GLY A 156 4.23 -6.71 12.82
N GLY A 157 4.36 -8.03 12.94
CA GLY A 157 4.60 -8.72 14.21
C GLY A 157 6.08 -8.75 14.57
N GLY A 158 6.43 -8.44 15.81
CA GLY A 158 7.72 -8.80 16.40
C GLY A 158 7.57 -10.14 17.12
N THR A 159 8.40 -11.11 16.80
CA THR A 159 8.37 -12.47 17.36
C THR A 159 8.60 -12.53 18.88
N VAL A 160 8.95 -11.43 19.51
CA VAL A 160 9.34 -11.39 20.94
C VAL A 160 8.21 -11.00 21.88
N SER A 161 7.11 -10.46 21.38
CA SER A 161 6.04 -9.89 22.24
C SER A 161 5.01 -10.91 22.73
N TYR A 162 4.97 -12.11 22.18
CA TYR A 162 3.90 -13.09 22.48
C TYR A 162 4.36 -14.36 23.21
N THR A 163 5.64 -14.51 23.49
CA THR A 163 6.17 -15.69 24.20
C THR A 163 6.08 -15.62 25.73
N HIS A 164 5.55 -14.54 26.31
CA HIS A 164 5.49 -14.36 27.76
C HIS A 164 4.06 -14.24 28.32
N LEU A 165 3.05 -14.64 27.59
CA LEU A 165 1.66 -14.69 28.09
C LEU A 165 1.15 -16.14 28.18
N THR A 166 1.98 -17.01 28.76
CA THR A 166 1.54 -18.33 29.27
C THR A 166 1.70 -18.37 30.77
#